data_459a450773bfc33de465f06f8a3d8a32
#
_entry.id   459a450773bfc33de465f06f8a3d8a32
#
_cell.length_a   1.000
_cell.length_b   1.000
_cell.length_c   1.000
_cell.angle_alpha   90.00
_cell.angle_beta   90.00
_cell.angle_gamma   90.00
#
_symmetry.space_group_name_H-M   'P 1'
#
loop_
_entity.id
_entity.type
_entity.pdbx_description
1 polymer ?
#
loop_
_entity_poly.entity_id
_entity_poly.type
_entity_poly.pdbx_seq_one_letter_code
_entity_poly.pdbx_strand_id
1 'polypeptide(L)'
;MSTIKTLENMGFRSVSFRLFKDFNLDNGQELTPEESAKLPLYQIFQLYIDPVVDNIHPEIKNLLGFVPIDEPLLSLVFQQKMHTIAVFFGKSIMLPKPHVLLAMKLNSAPRRDKEHKLIKDIADIYALSWYSDAPLEQLKSQLYPICSKEKTSKTIRNFTKQDLNNVSSLLGIASQELSRVLNELI
;
A
#
# COMPACT_ATOMS: atom_id res chain seq x y z
N MET A 1 -2.76 -14.97 -22.80
CA MET A 1 -3.79 -15.19 -21.76
C MET A 1 -3.67 -14.01 -20.78
N SER A 2 -4.75 -13.30 -20.42
CA SER A 2 -4.60 -12.17 -19.52
C SER A 2 -4.31 -12.67 -18.10
N THR A 3 -3.55 -11.89 -17.33
CA THR A 3 -3.20 -12.20 -15.93
C THR A 3 -4.47 -12.47 -15.08
N ILE A 4 -5.58 -11.79 -15.37
CA ILE A 4 -6.86 -11.98 -14.67
C ILE A 4 -7.44 -13.37 -14.92
N LYS A 5 -7.49 -13.82 -16.20
CA LYS A 5 -7.92 -15.19 -16.51
C LYS A 5 -7.05 -16.25 -15.83
N THR A 6 -5.77 -15.96 -15.69
CA THR A 6 -4.88 -16.85 -14.93
C THR A 6 -5.27 -16.93 -13.47
N LEU A 7 -5.57 -15.79 -12.82
CA LEU A 7 -6.02 -15.76 -11.42
C LEU A 7 -7.39 -16.46 -11.25
N GLU A 8 -8.33 -16.22 -12.16
CA GLU A 8 -9.63 -16.92 -12.15
C GLU A 8 -9.46 -18.44 -12.28
N ASN A 9 -8.59 -18.88 -13.21
CA ASN A 9 -8.26 -20.31 -13.36
C ASN A 9 -7.53 -20.89 -12.13
N MET A 10 -6.90 -20.06 -11.32
CA MET A 10 -6.33 -20.43 -10.02
C MET A 10 -7.35 -20.39 -8.88
N GLY A 11 -8.64 -20.19 -9.17
CA GLY A 11 -9.73 -20.21 -8.17
C GLY A 11 -9.96 -18.87 -7.49
N PHE A 12 -9.34 -17.77 -7.90
CA PHE A 12 -9.68 -16.44 -7.37
C PHE A 12 -11.04 -15.97 -7.86
N ARG A 13 -11.82 -15.39 -6.96
CA ARG A 13 -13.14 -14.82 -7.20
C ARG A 13 -13.10 -13.31 -7.03
N SER A 14 -13.92 -12.56 -7.76
CA SER A 14 -14.01 -11.11 -7.62
C SER A 14 -15.02 -10.70 -6.55
N VAL A 15 -14.66 -9.69 -5.76
CA VAL A 15 -15.56 -9.00 -4.83
C VAL A 15 -15.21 -7.53 -4.78
N SER A 16 -16.16 -6.65 -5.10
CA SER A 16 -15.93 -5.21 -5.16
C SER A 16 -14.76 -4.84 -6.09
N PHE A 17 -13.65 -4.33 -5.56
CA PHE A 17 -12.46 -3.90 -6.31
C PHE A 17 -11.26 -4.86 -6.18
N ARG A 18 -11.49 -6.10 -5.74
CA ARG A 18 -10.41 -7.06 -5.45
C ARG A 18 -10.75 -8.47 -5.90
N LEU A 19 -9.73 -9.26 -6.02
CA LEU A 19 -9.83 -10.70 -6.17
C LEU A 19 -9.53 -11.36 -4.81
N PHE A 20 -10.18 -12.47 -4.51
CA PHE A 20 -9.95 -13.18 -3.25
C PHE A 20 -10.05 -14.69 -3.42
N LYS A 21 -9.46 -15.39 -2.47
CA LYS A 21 -9.47 -16.84 -2.37
C LYS A 21 -9.52 -17.24 -0.90
N ASP A 22 -10.35 -18.22 -0.57
CA ASP A 22 -10.54 -18.68 0.79
C ASP A 22 -9.69 -19.92 1.09
N PHE A 23 -9.15 -19.94 2.29
CA PHE A 23 -8.39 -21.07 2.82
C PHE A 23 -8.90 -21.43 4.21
N ASN A 24 -8.91 -22.71 4.53
CA ASN A 24 -9.15 -23.16 5.90
C ASN A 24 -7.98 -22.75 6.78
N LEU A 25 -8.25 -22.02 7.87
CA LEU A 25 -7.21 -21.47 8.76
C LEU A 25 -6.42 -22.56 9.49
N ASP A 26 -7.07 -23.72 9.78
CA ASP A 26 -6.48 -24.77 10.60
C ASP A 26 -5.49 -25.65 9.80
N ASN A 27 -5.77 -25.90 8.53
CA ASN A 27 -4.97 -26.82 7.71
C ASN A 27 -4.37 -26.18 6.45
N GLY A 28 -4.69 -24.92 6.16
CA GLY A 28 -4.20 -24.19 4.98
C GLY A 28 -4.74 -24.68 3.63
N GLN A 29 -5.75 -25.56 3.63
CA GLN A 29 -6.36 -26.05 2.39
C GLN A 29 -7.25 -24.98 1.74
N GLU A 30 -7.20 -24.92 0.41
CA GLU A 30 -8.12 -24.09 -0.35
C GLU A 30 -9.56 -24.56 -0.18
N LEU A 31 -10.46 -23.59 -0.02
CA LEU A 31 -11.89 -23.82 0.15
C LEU A 31 -12.66 -23.44 -1.10
N THR A 32 -13.56 -24.31 -1.54
CA THR A 32 -14.60 -23.97 -2.51
C THR A 32 -15.62 -22.99 -1.91
N PRO A 33 -16.43 -22.28 -2.73
CA PRO A 33 -17.50 -21.41 -2.23
C PRO A 33 -18.48 -22.14 -1.30
N GLU A 34 -18.81 -23.40 -1.63
CA GLU A 34 -19.72 -24.24 -0.88
C GLU A 34 -19.15 -24.67 0.48
N GLU A 35 -17.85 -24.90 0.54
CA GLU A 35 -17.13 -25.22 1.77
C GLU A 35 -16.99 -23.97 2.64
N SER A 36 -16.62 -22.85 2.06
CA SER A 36 -16.52 -21.55 2.77
C SER A 36 -17.86 -21.15 3.39
N ALA A 37 -18.97 -21.37 2.69
CA ALA A 37 -20.31 -21.05 3.21
C ALA A 37 -20.73 -21.88 4.43
N LYS A 38 -20.11 -23.03 4.67
CA LYS A 38 -20.41 -23.92 5.81
C LYS A 38 -19.54 -23.65 7.03
N LEU A 39 -18.46 -22.88 6.88
CA LEU A 39 -17.50 -22.59 7.95
C LEU A 39 -17.78 -21.22 8.58
N PRO A 40 -17.58 -21.07 9.89
CA PRO A 40 -17.61 -19.76 10.52
C PRO A 40 -16.43 -18.90 10.05
N LEU A 41 -16.63 -17.57 9.94
CA LEU A 41 -15.63 -16.65 9.39
C LEU A 41 -14.27 -16.72 10.10
N TYR A 42 -14.22 -17.02 11.38
CA TYR A 42 -12.97 -17.13 12.13
C TYR A 42 -12.11 -18.36 11.78
N GLN A 43 -12.66 -19.32 11.02
CA GLN A 43 -11.95 -20.48 10.49
C GLN A 43 -11.51 -20.29 9.04
N ILE A 44 -11.79 -19.13 8.44
CA ILE A 44 -11.48 -18.83 7.05
C ILE A 44 -10.40 -17.76 6.98
N PHE A 45 -9.28 -18.10 6.35
CA PHE A 45 -8.28 -17.11 5.92
C PHE A 45 -8.58 -16.67 4.49
N GLN A 46 -8.82 -15.38 4.29
CA GLN A 46 -9.05 -14.81 2.96
C GLN A 46 -7.78 -14.16 2.41
N LEU A 47 -7.25 -14.72 1.33
CA LEU A 47 -6.16 -14.11 0.58
C LEU A 47 -6.75 -13.13 -0.43
N TYR A 48 -6.36 -11.85 -0.34
CA TYR A 48 -6.80 -10.80 -1.25
C TYR A 48 -5.71 -10.38 -2.22
N ILE A 49 -6.10 -10.10 -3.46
CA ILE A 49 -5.29 -9.42 -4.47
C ILE A 49 -6.03 -8.15 -4.87
N ASP A 50 -5.43 -7.00 -4.59
CA ASP A 50 -5.97 -5.70 -4.97
C ASP A 50 -5.28 -5.21 -6.24
N PRO A 51 -5.93 -5.25 -7.43
CA PRO A 51 -5.37 -4.66 -8.64
C PRO A 51 -5.25 -3.14 -8.50
N VAL A 52 -4.04 -2.64 -8.73
CA VAL A 52 -3.74 -1.21 -8.69
C VAL A 52 -3.20 -0.80 -10.04
N VAL A 53 -3.69 0.31 -10.58
CA VAL A 53 -3.33 0.83 -11.90
C VAL A 53 -2.88 2.29 -11.82
N ASP A 54 -2.05 2.72 -12.77
CA ASP A 54 -1.63 4.12 -12.90
C ASP A 54 -2.70 4.98 -13.57
N ASN A 55 -3.58 4.36 -14.36
CA ASN A 55 -4.72 5.02 -14.99
C ASN A 55 -5.87 4.02 -15.21
N ILE A 56 -7.09 4.46 -14.96
CA ILE A 56 -8.30 3.65 -15.15
C ILE A 56 -8.79 3.79 -16.60
N HIS A 57 -8.30 2.94 -17.50
CA HIS A 57 -8.84 2.85 -18.84
C HIS A 57 -10.12 2.00 -18.89
N PRO A 58 -11.08 2.33 -19.79
CA PRO A 58 -12.30 1.53 -19.97
C PRO A 58 -12.02 0.04 -20.23
N GLU A 59 -10.97 -0.27 -20.99
CA GLU A 59 -10.56 -1.64 -21.30
C GLU A 59 -10.16 -2.42 -20.04
N ILE A 60 -9.45 -1.78 -19.09
CA ILE A 60 -9.07 -2.41 -17.82
C ILE A 60 -10.30 -2.69 -16.98
N LYS A 61 -11.24 -1.73 -16.91
CA LYS A 61 -12.51 -1.91 -16.22
C LYS A 61 -13.33 -3.07 -16.81
N ASN A 62 -13.40 -3.15 -18.14
CA ASN A 62 -14.09 -4.25 -18.82
C ASN A 62 -13.40 -5.60 -18.57
N LEU A 63 -12.06 -5.62 -18.55
CA LEU A 63 -11.27 -6.83 -18.29
C LEU A 63 -11.44 -7.35 -16.87
N LEU A 64 -11.48 -6.43 -15.88
CA LEU A 64 -11.60 -6.79 -14.46
C LEU A 64 -13.05 -7.06 -14.04
N GLY A 65 -14.04 -6.47 -14.73
CA GLY A 65 -15.44 -6.46 -14.29
C GLY A 65 -15.72 -5.51 -13.11
N PHE A 66 -14.72 -4.76 -12.64
CA PHE A 66 -14.82 -3.77 -11.57
C PHE A 66 -13.83 -2.61 -11.77
N VAL A 67 -13.94 -1.57 -10.95
CA VAL A 67 -13.02 -0.42 -10.98
C VAL A 67 -11.83 -0.72 -10.06
N PRO A 68 -10.60 -0.84 -10.60
CA PRO A 68 -9.40 -1.06 -9.78
C PRO A 68 -9.04 0.19 -8.97
N ILE A 69 -8.06 0.03 -8.05
CA ILE A 69 -7.50 1.16 -7.31
C ILE A 69 -6.65 2.01 -8.26
N ASP A 70 -6.90 3.33 -8.25
CA ASP A 70 -6.14 4.31 -9.02
C ASP A 70 -4.98 4.87 -8.20
N GLU A 71 -3.75 4.68 -8.72
CA GLU A 71 -2.52 5.25 -8.14
C GLU A 71 -1.62 5.80 -9.27
N PRO A 72 -1.83 7.06 -9.67
CA PRO A 72 -1.13 7.66 -10.81
C PRO A 72 0.40 7.63 -10.72
N LEU A 73 0.97 7.58 -9.50
CA LEU A 73 2.42 7.52 -9.32
C LEU A 73 3.04 6.17 -9.73
N LEU A 74 2.23 5.15 -10.00
CA LEU A 74 2.73 3.90 -10.59
C LEU A 74 3.32 4.10 -11.98
N SER A 75 2.91 5.12 -12.72
CA SER A 75 3.55 5.50 -13.99
C SER A 75 5.04 5.80 -13.82
N LEU A 76 5.44 6.41 -12.71
CA LEU A 76 6.84 6.67 -12.39
C LEU A 76 7.62 5.36 -12.19
N VAL A 77 6.98 4.36 -11.58
CA VAL A 77 7.58 3.06 -11.30
C VAL A 77 7.81 2.28 -12.59
N PHE A 78 6.80 2.19 -13.46
CA PHE A 78 6.83 1.34 -14.65
C PHE A 78 7.41 2.06 -15.87
N GLN A 79 6.99 3.29 -16.16
CA GLN A 79 7.39 4.01 -17.36
C GLN A 79 8.73 4.72 -17.17
N GLN A 80 8.96 5.35 -16.00
CA GLN A 80 10.20 6.07 -15.70
C GLN A 80 11.23 5.23 -14.95
N LYS A 81 10.94 3.94 -14.72
CA LYS A 81 11.84 2.97 -14.06
C LYS A 81 12.31 3.42 -12.66
N MET A 82 11.45 4.16 -11.93
CA MET A 82 11.73 4.57 -10.56
C MET A 82 11.49 3.43 -9.57
N HIS A 83 12.17 2.31 -9.79
CA HIS A 83 12.12 1.11 -8.97
C HIS A 83 13.50 0.52 -8.76
N THR A 84 13.62 -0.37 -7.79
CA THR A 84 14.74 -1.29 -7.58
C THR A 84 14.21 -2.72 -7.73
N ILE A 85 15.11 -3.64 -8.06
CA ILE A 85 14.79 -5.08 -8.05
C ILE A 85 15.23 -5.64 -6.70
N ALA A 86 14.29 -6.22 -5.97
CA ALA A 86 14.56 -6.99 -4.77
C ALA A 86 14.31 -8.47 -5.01
N VAL A 87 15.09 -9.33 -4.38
CA VAL A 87 14.88 -10.77 -4.42
C VAL A 87 14.21 -11.20 -3.12
N PHE A 88 13.03 -11.81 -3.25
CA PHE A 88 12.25 -12.29 -2.11
C PHE A 88 11.81 -13.73 -2.39
N PHE A 89 12.17 -14.66 -1.51
CA PHE A 89 11.95 -16.11 -1.72
C PHE A 89 12.38 -16.62 -3.10
N GLY A 90 13.54 -16.17 -3.61
CA GLY A 90 14.06 -16.56 -4.92
C GLY A 90 13.31 -15.96 -6.12
N LYS A 91 12.37 -15.04 -5.89
CA LYS A 91 11.63 -14.31 -6.92
C LYS A 91 12.08 -12.86 -6.98
N SER A 92 12.31 -12.35 -8.19
CA SER A 92 12.59 -10.93 -8.41
C SER A 92 11.28 -10.14 -8.37
N ILE A 93 11.22 -9.12 -7.53
CA ILE A 93 10.09 -8.19 -7.45
C ILE A 93 10.57 -6.77 -7.69
N MET A 94 9.75 -5.98 -8.38
CA MET A 94 9.96 -4.54 -8.53
C MET A 94 9.45 -3.82 -7.29
N LEU A 95 10.34 -3.08 -6.60
CA LEU A 95 9.98 -2.20 -5.50
C LEU A 95 10.11 -0.75 -5.94
N PRO A 96 9.07 0.08 -5.81
CA PRO A 96 9.21 1.51 -6.02
C PRO A 96 10.34 2.09 -5.15
N LYS A 97 11.06 3.07 -5.70
CA LYS A 97 12.10 3.77 -4.91
C LYS A 97 11.47 4.45 -3.67
N PRO A 98 12.21 4.60 -2.54
CA PRO A 98 11.66 5.12 -1.29
C PRO A 98 10.90 6.44 -1.42
N HIS A 99 11.43 7.41 -2.20
CA HIS A 99 10.75 8.70 -2.42
C HIS A 99 9.43 8.58 -3.19
N VAL A 100 9.28 7.58 -4.08
CA VAL A 100 8.02 7.32 -4.78
C VAL A 100 6.99 6.71 -3.83
N LEU A 101 7.40 5.72 -3.03
CA LEU A 101 6.54 5.15 -1.99
C LEU A 101 6.11 6.21 -0.98
N LEU A 102 7.04 7.07 -0.55
CA LEU A 102 6.77 8.17 0.36
C LEU A 102 5.74 9.15 -0.24
N ALA A 103 5.89 9.51 -1.51
CA ALA A 103 4.91 10.34 -2.21
C ALA A 103 3.52 9.69 -2.27
N MET A 104 3.44 8.37 -2.56
CA MET A 104 2.18 7.62 -2.55
C MET A 104 1.52 7.67 -1.17
N LYS A 105 2.28 7.46 -0.09
CA LYS A 105 1.77 7.52 1.29
C LYS A 105 1.31 8.92 1.69
N LEU A 106 2.08 9.95 1.38
CA LEU A 106 1.70 11.34 1.60
C LEU A 106 0.44 11.75 0.81
N ASN A 107 0.23 11.18 -0.38
CA ASN A 107 -0.97 11.41 -1.18
C ASN A 107 -2.19 10.65 -0.64
N SER A 108 -2.02 9.45 -0.10
CA SER A 108 -3.12 8.62 0.37
C SER A 108 -3.60 9.00 1.77
N ALA A 109 -2.68 9.37 2.68
CA ALA A 109 -2.99 9.64 4.08
C ALA A 109 -4.17 10.64 4.29
N PRO A 110 -4.24 11.80 3.60
CA PRO A 110 -5.35 12.74 3.77
C PRO A 110 -6.71 12.24 3.30
N ARG A 111 -6.73 11.14 2.53
CA ARG A 111 -7.94 10.55 1.94
C ARG A 111 -8.42 9.31 2.68
N ARG A 112 -7.76 8.96 3.81
CA ARG A 112 -8.15 7.79 4.60
C ARG A 112 -9.40 8.06 5.41
N ASP A 113 -10.41 7.25 5.18
CA ASP A 113 -11.69 7.24 5.90
C ASP A 113 -11.64 6.35 7.17
N LYS A 114 -10.64 5.45 7.26
CA LYS A 114 -10.46 4.50 8.35
C LYS A 114 -9.20 4.81 9.12
N GLU A 115 -9.34 5.03 10.43
CA GLU A 115 -8.25 5.37 11.34
C GLU A 115 -7.07 4.39 11.24
N HIS A 116 -7.33 3.08 11.26
CA HIS A 116 -6.26 2.08 11.19
C HIS A 116 -5.44 2.14 9.90
N LYS A 117 -6.03 2.61 8.77
CA LYS A 117 -5.32 2.81 7.51
C LYS A 117 -4.46 4.07 7.55
N LEU A 118 -4.97 5.14 8.17
CA LEU A 118 -4.21 6.36 8.39
C LEU A 118 -2.98 6.08 9.27
N ILE A 119 -3.17 5.37 10.39
CA ILE A 119 -2.08 4.98 11.29
C ILE A 119 -0.99 4.20 10.55
N LYS A 120 -1.36 3.24 9.69
CA LYS A 120 -0.40 2.50 8.86
C LYS A 120 0.33 3.41 7.87
N ASP A 121 -0.38 4.32 7.19
CA ASP A 121 0.27 5.24 6.24
C ASP A 121 1.25 6.18 6.96
N ILE A 122 0.94 6.68 8.17
CA ILE A 122 1.87 7.50 8.98
C ILE A 122 3.08 6.66 9.42
N ALA A 123 2.87 5.42 9.86
CA ALA A 123 3.96 4.50 10.21
C ALA A 123 4.88 4.23 9.02
N ASP A 124 4.32 4.03 7.82
CA ASP A 124 5.09 3.86 6.59
C ASP A 124 5.87 5.13 6.21
N ILE A 125 5.27 6.33 6.35
CA ILE A 125 5.97 7.61 6.13
C ILE A 125 7.17 7.73 7.07
N TYR A 126 7.00 7.42 8.37
CA TYR A 126 8.10 7.40 9.32
C TYR A 126 9.19 6.40 8.91
N ALA A 127 8.80 5.15 8.62
CA ALA A 127 9.74 4.08 8.28
C ALA A 127 10.54 4.41 7.00
N LEU A 128 9.90 4.93 5.97
CA LEU A 128 10.56 5.36 4.73
C LEU A 128 11.51 6.54 4.96
N SER A 129 11.17 7.44 5.89
CA SER A 129 12.00 8.60 6.20
C SER A 129 13.21 8.25 7.08
N TRP A 130 13.06 7.28 7.98
CA TRP A 130 14.07 6.95 8.97
C TRP A 130 14.98 5.79 8.54
N TYR A 131 14.42 4.75 7.88
CA TYR A 131 15.15 3.54 7.53
C TYR A 131 15.55 3.44 6.06
N SER A 132 15.29 4.46 5.23
CA SER A 132 15.78 4.42 3.85
C SER A 132 17.31 4.54 3.83
N ASP A 133 17.96 3.85 2.89
CA ASP A 133 19.42 3.90 2.71
C ASP A 133 19.93 5.30 2.31
N ALA A 134 19.03 6.15 1.79
CA ALA A 134 19.38 7.50 1.36
C ALA A 134 19.33 8.49 2.54
N PRO A 135 20.29 9.40 2.67
CA PRO A 135 20.20 10.52 3.61
C PRO A 135 18.90 11.32 3.41
N LEU A 136 18.31 11.82 4.50
CA LEU A 136 17.00 12.50 4.46
C LEU A 136 16.95 13.67 3.47
N GLU A 137 18.02 14.45 3.36
CA GLU A 137 18.09 15.56 2.40
C GLU A 137 18.05 15.07 0.95
N GLN A 138 18.69 13.94 0.65
CA GLN A 138 18.59 13.32 -0.67
C GLN A 138 17.17 12.80 -0.93
N LEU A 139 16.54 12.16 0.08
CA LEU A 139 15.15 11.71 -0.02
C LEU A 139 14.21 12.90 -0.31
N LYS A 140 14.37 14.02 0.39
CA LYS A 140 13.59 15.26 0.19
C LYS A 140 13.79 15.82 -1.23
N SER A 141 15.03 15.90 -1.70
CA SER A 141 15.34 16.42 -3.05
C SER A 141 14.69 15.58 -4.17
N GLN A 142 14.53 14.28 -3.94
CA GLN A 142 13.86 13.37 -4.87
C GLN A 142 12.33 13.36 -4.69
N LEU A 143 11.83 13.62 -3.48
CA LEU A 143 10.40 13.66 -3.16
C LEU A 143 9.71 14.90 -3.71
N TYR A 144 10.29 16.09 -3.52
CA TYR A 144 9.60 17.35 -3.79
C TYR A 144 9.19 17.58 -5.26
N PRO A 145 9.88 17.07 -6.28
CA PRO A 145 9.40 17.10 -7.66
C PRO A 145 8.10 16.28 -7.88
N ILE A 146 7.84 15.28 -7.02
CA ILE A 146 6.67 14.38 -7.12
C ILE A 146 5.54 14.82 -6.18
N CYS A 147 5.90 15.20 -4.96
CA CYS A 147 5.00 15.69 -3.92
C CYS A 147 5.59 16.97 -3.34
N SER A 148 5.05 18.13 -3.69
CA SER A 148 5.64 19.42 -3.33
C SER A 148 5.84 19.58 -1.82
N LYS A 149 6.78 20.45 -1.43
CA LYS A 149 7.06 20.74 -0.03
C LYS A 149 5.80 21.24 0.71
N GLU A 150 4.99 22.09 0.05
CA GLU A 150 3.74 22.61 0.63
C GLU A 150 2.74 21.50 0.90
N LYS A 151 2.58 20.56 -0.06
CA LYS A 151 1.68 19.42 0.10
C LYS A 151 2.17 18.49 1.20
N THR A 152 3.47 18.18 1.23
CA THR A 152 4.10 17.38 2.29
C THR A 152 3.86 18.00 3.65
N SER A 153 4.16 19.30 3.80
CA SER A 153 3.96 20.05 5.03
C SER A 153 2.49 20.08 5.47
N LYS A 154 1.57 20.33 4.54
CA LYS A 154 0.13 20.31 4.82
C LYS A 154 -0.33 18.94 5.32
N THR A 155 0.12 17.86 4.68
CA THR A 155 -0.24 16.50 5.07
C THR A 155 0.25 16.19 6.48
N ILE A 156 1.52 16.44 6.78
CA ILE A 156 2.13 16.13 8.09
C ILE A 156 1.51 16.96 9.21
N ARG A 157 1.25 18.25 8.99
CA ARG A 157 0.62 19.12 9.98
C ARG A 157 -0.83 18.77 10.29
N ASN A 158 -1.50 18.04 9.42
CA ASN A 158 -2.87 17.56 9.65
C ASN A 158 -2.93 16.30 10.51
N PHE A 159 -1.81 15.62 10.79
CA PHE A 159 -1.80 14.49 11.71
C PHE A 159 -2.07 14.99 13.13
N THR A 160 -3.10 14.44 13.75
CA THR A 160 -3.49 14.80 15.09
C THR A 160 -2.53 14.21 16.13
N LYS A 161 -2.54 14.77 17.33
CA LYS A 161 -1.78 14.20 18.46
C LYS A 161 -2.21 12.76 18.75
N GLN A 162 -3.49 12.44 18.55
CA GLN A 162 -4.01 11.09 18.76
C GLN A 162 -3.45 10.14 17.70
N ASP A 163 -3.41 10.53 16.42
CA ASP A 163 -2.80 9.72 15.35
C ASP A 163 -1.34 9.39 15.67
N LEU A 164 -0.55 10.40 16.08
CA LEU A 164 0.84 10.22 16.44
C LEU A 164 1.03 9.29 17.65
N ASN A 165 0.17 9.38 18.65
CA ASN A 165 0.20 8.48 19.81
C ASN A 165 -0.13 7.03 19.40
N ASN A 166 -1.11 6.84 18.53
CA ASN A 166 -1.50 5.52 18.03
C ASN A 166 -0.36 4.89 17.20
N VAL A 167 0.31 5.68 16.35
CA VAL A 167 1.50 5.23 15.58
C VAL A 167 2.66 4.92 16.51
N SER A 168 2.92 5.77 17.49
CA SER A 168 3.95 5.56 18.52
C SER A 168 3.76 4.23 19.25
N SER A 169 2.53 3.94 19.64
CA SER A 169 2.16 2.67 20.28
C SER A 169 2.33 1.48 19.33
N LEU A 170 1.96 1.63 18.06
CA LEU A 170 2.10 0.58 17.04
C LEU A 170 3.57 0.23 16.78
N LEU A 171 4.44 1.23 16.71
CA LEU A 171 5.85 1.07 16.39
C LEU A 171 6.74 0.82 17.63
N GLY A 172 6.21 1.03 18.84
CA GLY A 172 7.00 0.92 20.08
C GLY A 172 8.07 2.01 20.22
N ILE A 173 7.84 3.22 19.65
CA ILE A 173 8.78 4.35 19.69
C ILE A 173 8.17 5.53 20.46
N ALA A 174 9.03 6.46 20.92
CA ALA A 174 8.55 7.68 21.56
C ALA A 174 7.86 8.60 20.55
N SER A 175 6.71 9.20 20.94
CA SER A 175 5.97 10.13 20.06
C SER A 175 6.76 11.39 19.72
N GLN A 176 7.72 11.79 20.57
CA GLN A 176 8.66 12.88 20.30
C GLN A 176 9.60 12.54 19.13
N GLU A 177 10.10 11.32 19.07
CA GLU A 177 10.96 10.85 17.99
C GLU A 177 10.19 10.77 16.66
N LEU A 178 8.99 10.18 16.69
CA LEU A 178 8.09 10.17 15.53
C LEU A 178 7.86 11.58 15.01
N SER A 179 7.48 12.51 15.89
CA SER A 179 7.23 13.90 15.52
C SER A 179 8.48 14.60 14.98
N ARG A 180 9.66 14.33 15.54
CA ARG A 180 10.93 14.88 15.06
C ARG A 180 11.19 14.46 13.61
N VAL A 181 11.13 13.16 13.32
CA VAL A 181 11.39 12.62 11.98
C VAL A 181 10.39 13.16 10.96
N LEU A 182 9.10 13.20 11.30
CA LEU A 182 8.08 13.75 10.41
C LEU A 182 8.30 15.26 10.15
N ASN A 183 8.71 16.02 11.17
CA ASN A 183 9.00 17.46 11.01
C ASN A 183 10.27 17.72 10.19
N GLU A 184 11.23 16.83 10.19
CA GLU A 184 12.43 16.95 9.34
C GLU A 184 12.11 16.79 7.83
N LEU A 185 10.92 16.26 7.47
CA LEU A 185 10.44 16.19 6.09
C LEU A 185 9.90 17.52 5.55
N ILE A 186 9.75 18.54 6.36
CA ILE A 186 9.13 19.84 6.00
C ILE A 186 10.10 21.06 6.22
#